data_d94880ac355f2131899685b366ffbe13
#
_entry.id   d94880ac355f2131899685b366ffbe13
#
_cell.length_a   1.000
_cell.length_b   1.000
_cell.length_c   1.000
_cell.angle_alpha   90.00
_cell.angle_beta   90.00
_cell.angle_gamma   90.00
#
_symmetry.space_group_name_H-M   'P 1'
#
loop_
_entity.id
_entity.type
_entity.pdbx_description
1 polymer ?
#
loop_
_entity_poly.entity_id
_entity_poly.type
_entity_poly.pdbx_seq_one_letter_code
_entity_poly.pdbx_strand_id
1 'polypeptide(L)'
;GFTPYLAAFTGITACIVVGFLNPRHRLTLRDLWDAFDLGSRYALAVGAAAAAVGIVVGVVTLTGAGFRISFMVTQAAAQTAEFFRPIVEMLPSSMASMQGLTLFLTLFFVALVCIAMGCGIPTTALYIVLAAIAAPAVQQLGVPPLAAHLFILYYGILADLTPPVCVAAYAAAGIAGSNPFRTGLTAFRLGLAKATVPFVFAYSPAMLIMVDGFTWGDFLFTTISCAIGVLVLGIGMTGYA
;
A
#
# COMPACT_ATOMS: atom_id res chain seq x y z
N GLY A 1 17.81 -16.03 -4.89
CA GLY A 1 17.29 -15.15 -3.84
C GLY A 1 16.60 -15.96 -2.75
N PHE A 2 16.61 -15.47 -1.53
CA PHE A 2 15.89 -16.11 -0.42
C PHE A 2 14.39 -15.92 -0.60
N THR A 3 13.61 -16.96 -0.38
CA THR A 3 12.15 -16.86 -0.36
C THR A 3 11.68 -16.14 0.93
N PRO A 4 10.51 -15.45 0.94
CA PRO A 4 9.96 -14.84 2.14
C PRO A 4 9.82 -15.84 3.30
N TYR A 5 9.48 -17.09 3.01
CA TYR A 5 9.37 -18.17 4.01
C TYR A 5 10.72 -18.50 4.66
N LEU A 6 11.79 -18.56 3.87
CA LEU A 6 13.12 -18.79 4.41
C LEU A 6 13.61 -17.61 5.24
N ALA A 7 13.30 -16.37 4.80
CA ALA A 7 13.62 -15.18 5.58
C ALA A 7 12.88 -15.16 6.92
N ALA A 8 11.58 -15.51 6.94
CA ALA A 8 10.80 -15.63 8.16
C ALA A 8 11.37 -16.72 9.10
N PHE A 9 11.68 -17.90 8.56
CA PHE A 9 12.28 -19.00 9.32
C PHE A 9 13.62 -18.61 9.96
N THR A 10 14.51 -18.00 9.16
CA THR A 10 15.81 -17.54 9.68
C THR A 10 15.66 -16.44 10.73
N GLY A 11 14.71 -15.53 10.56
CA GLY A 11 14.38 -14.48 11.53
C GLY A 11 13.90 -15.07 12.85
N ILE A 12 12.94 -16.02 12.83
CA ILE A 12 12.44 -16.72 14.02
C ILE A 12 13.57 -17.46 14.71
N THR A 13 14.38 -18.20 13.95
CA THR A 13 15.52 -18.95 14.50
C THR A 13 16.52 -18.01 15.18
N ALA A 14 16.84 -16.88 14.54
CA ALA A 14 17.74 -15.89 15.12
C ALA A 14 17.16 -15.29 16.42
N CYS A 15 15.86 -14.99 16.47
CA CYS A 15 15.19 -14.49 17.67
C CYS A 15 15.28 -15.50 18.84
N ILE A 16 15.07 -16.78 18.55
CA ILE A 16 15.18 -17.85 19.55
C ILE A 16 16.61 -17.94 20.08
N VAL A 17 17.62 -18.00 19.19
CA VAL A 17 19.03 -18.08 19.58
C VAL A 17 19.45 -16.86 20.42
N VAL A 18 19.13 -15.65 19.96
CA VAL A 18 19.43 -14.42 20.70
C VAL A 18 18.70 -14.37 22.04
N GLY A 19 17.45 -14.85 22.10
CA GLY A 19 16.66 -14.92 23.33
C GLY A 19 17.27 -15.83 24.38
N PHE A 20 17.83 -16.99 23.99
CA PHE A 20 18.54 -17.88 24.90
C PHE A 20 19.90 -17.32 25.36
N LEU A 21 20.55 -16.52 24.51
CA LEU A 21 21.86 -15.89 24.80
C LEU A 21 21.74 -14.59 25.61
N ASN A 22 20.55 -14.01 25.72
CA ASN A 22 20.35 -12.73 26.40
C ASN A 22 20.63 -12.83 27.91
N PRO A 23 21.62 -12.14 28.46
CA PRO A 23 21.97 -12.25 29.88
C PRO A 23 20.95 -11.61 30.83
N ARG A 24 20.12 -10.66 30.34
CA ARG A 24 19.15 -9.93 31.20
C ARG A 24 17.79 -10.61 31.29
N HIS A 25 17.33 -11.19 30.17
CA HIS A 25 16.04 -11.89 30.07
C HIS A 25 16.23 -13.13 29.21
N ARG A 26 16.63 -14.24 29.85
CA ARG A 26 16.81 -15.52 29.14
C ARG A 26 15.46 -16.15 28.84
N LEU A 27 15.26 -16.53 27.60
CA LEU A 27 14.13 -17.36 27.19
C LEU A 27 14.21 -18.72 27.91
N THR A 28 13.08 -19.14 28.48
CA THR A 28 12.89 -20.49 29.00
C THR A 28 12.21 -21.37 27.96
N LEU A 29 12.30 -22.70 28.14
CA LEU A 29 11.55 -23.62 27.26
C LEU A 29 10.04 -23.43 27.38
N ARG A 30 9.55 -22.93 28.51
CA ARG A 30 8.15 -22.59 28.70
C ARG A 30 7.74 -21.37 27.86
N ASP A 31 8.55 -20.33 27.89
CA ASP A 31 8.30 -19.13 27.04
C ASP A 31 8.29 -19.48 25.56
N LEU A 32 9.16 -20.41 25.15
CA LEU A 32 9.18 -20.91 23.78
C LEU A 32 7.88 -21.65 23.44
N TRP A 33 7.39 -22.51 24.35
CA TRP A 33 6.13 -23.23 24.17
C TRP A 33 4.95 -22.27 24.10
N ASP A 34 4.88 -21.28 24.98
CA ASP A 34 3.83 -20.28 25.02
C ASP A 34 3.86 -19.42 23.73
N ALA A 35 5.05 -19.11 23.22
CA ALA A 35 5.20 -18.41 21.92
C ALA A 35 4.69 -19.25 20.74
N PHE A 36 4.93 -20.57 20.73
CA PHE A 36 4.39 -21.46 19.70
C PHE A 36 2.87 -21.62 19.80
N ASP A 37 2.31 -21.76 21.01
CA ASP A 37 0.85 -21.83 21.20
C ASP A 37 0.18 -20.55 20.69
N LEU A 38 0.68 -19.38 21.11
CA LEU A 38 0.17 -18.09 20.67
C LEU A 38 0.33 -17.90 19.15
N GLY A 39 1.50 -18.24 18.61
CA GLY A 39 1.77 -18.19 17.17
C GLY A 39 0.84 -19.07 16.34
N SER A 40 0.54 -20.28 16.86
CA SER A 40 -0.39 -21.21 16.21
C SER A 40 -1.81 -20.66 16.17
N ARG A 41 -2.28 -20.01 17.23
CA ARG A 41 -3.60 -19.37 17.29
C ARG A 41 -3.70 -18.22 16.26
N TYR A 42 -2.67 -17.38 16.15
CA TYR A 42 -2.63 -16.35 15.12
C TYR A 42 -2.55 -16.94 13.70
N ALA A 43 -1.79 -18.03 13.52
CA ALA A 43 -1.70 -18.71 12.23
C ALA A 43 -3.05 -19.25 11.76
N LEU A 44 -3.90 -19.77 12.67
CA LEU A 44 -5.25 -20.22 12.34
C LEU A 44 -6.13 -19.07 11.82
N ALA A 45 -6.06 -17.91 12.48
CA ALA A 45 -6.82 -16.72 12.03
C ALA A 45 -6.37 -16.23 10.65
N VAL A 46 -5.05 -16.18 10.42
CA VAL A 46 -4.45 -15.81 9.13
C VAL A 46 -4.81 -16.83 8.05
N GLY A 47 -4.74 -18.14 8.39
CA GLY A 47 -5.11 -19.22 7.47
C GLY A 47 -6.58 -19.18 7.06
N ALA A 48 -7.49 -18.92 8.00
CA ALA A 48 -8.91 -18.77 7.72
C ALA A 48 -9.18 -17.55 6.81
N ALA A 49 -8.54 -16.43 7.10
CA ALA A 49 -8.61 -15.23 6.25
C ALA A 49 -8.08 -15.52 4.84
N ALA A 50 -6.92 -16.18 4.72
CA ALA A 50 -6.32 -16.54 3.43
C ALA A 50 -7.23 -17.49 2.62
N ALA A 51 -7.86 -18.46 3.27
CA ALA A 51 -8.82 -19.37 2.62
C ALA A 51 -10.05 -18.62 2.09
N ALA A 52 -10.64 -17.73 2.89
CA ALA A 52 -11.77 -16.89 2.48
C ALA A 52 -11.41 -16.01 1.28
N VAL A 53 -10.22 -15.39 1.31
CA VAL A 53 -9.70 -14.58 0.19
C VAL A 53 -9.45 -15.43 -1.05
N GLY A 54 -8.95 -16.66 -0.89
CA GLY A 54 -8.76 -17.59 -2.00
C GLY A 54 -10.06 -17.85 -2.76
N ILE A 55 -11.19 -17.97 -2.04
CA ILE A 55 -12.53 -18.10 -2.66
C ILE A 55 -12.88 -16.84 -3.45
N VAL A 56 -12.69 -15.66 -2.86
CA VAL A 56 -12.97 -14.37 -3.53
C VAL A 56 -12.15 -14.22 -4.81
N VAL A 57 -10.83 -14.46 -4.73
CA VAL A 57 -9.94 -14.41 -5.90
C VAL A 57 -10.32 -15.43 -6.94
N GLY A 58 -10.68 -16.66 -6.53
CA GLY A 58 -11.18 -17.69 -7.42
C GLY A 58 -12.42 -17.23 -8.20
N VAL A 59 -13.40 -16.64 -7.52
CA VAL A 59 -14.61 -16.10 -8.16
C VAL A 59 -14.26 -14.96 -9.12
N VAL A 60 -13.42 -14.01 -8.69
CA VAL A 60 -12.99 -12.85 -9.51
C VAL A 60 -12.27 -13.29 -10.79
N THR A 61 -11.39 -14.29 -10.68
CA THR A 61 -10.66 -14.82 -11.87
C THR A 61 -11.55 -15.61 -12.78
N LEU A 62 -12.38 -16.52 -12.26
CA LEU A 62 -13.28 -17.36 -13.06
C LEU A 62 -14.36 -16.54 -13.79
N THR A 63 -14.86 -15.49 -13.16
CA THR A 63 -15.89 -14.61 -13.76
C THR A 63 -15.31 -13.52 -14.67
N GLY A 64 -13.99 -13.31 -14.65
CA GLY A 64 -13.34 -12.20 -15.33
C GLY A 64 -13.74 -10.82 -14.73
N ALA A 65 -14.27 -10.81 -13.51
CA ALA A 65 -14.74 -9.59 -12.85
C ALA A 65 -13.62 -8.57 -12.68
N GLY A 66 -12.36 -9.02 -12.45
CA GLY A 66 -11.21 -8.15 -12.33
C GLY A 66 -11.00 -7.27 -13.57
N PHE A 67 -11.08 -7.87 -14.77
CA PHE A 67 -10.97 -7.11 -16.01
C PHE A 67 -12.14 -6.15 -16.23
N ARG A 68 -13.36 -6.55 -15.87
CA ARG A 68 -14.54 -5.67 -16.00
C ARG A 68 -14.44 -4.47 -15.08
N ILE A 69 -14.04 -4.67 -13.83
CA ILE A 69 -13.84 -3.58 -12.85
C ILE A 69 -12.69 -2.66 -13.32
N SER A 70 -11.56 -3.24 -13.77
CA SER A 70 -10.45 -2.46 -14.35
C SER A 70 -10.92 -1.59 -15.52
N PHE A 71 -11.70 -2.16 -16.43
CA PHE A 71 -12.26 -1.43 -17.56
C PHE A 71 -13.19 -0.30 -17.09
N MET A 72 -14.08 -0.55 -16.13
CA MET A 72 -14.97 0.47 -15.59
C MET A 72 -14.18 1.63 -14.95
N VAL A 73 -13.12 1.34 -14.20
CA VAL A 73 -12.27 2.36 -13.58
C VAL A 73 -11.54 3.19 -14.64
N THR A 74 -10.95 2.56 -15.65
CA THR A 74 -10.26 3.28 -16.72
C THR A 74 -11.22 4.08 -17.59
N GLN A 75 -12.42 3.58 -17.86
CA GLN A 75 -13.46 4.32 -18.57
C GLN A 75 -13.96 5.53 -17.77
N ALA A 76 -14.21 5.38 -16.48
CA ALA A 76 -14.61 6.49 -15.62
C ALA A 76 -13.51 7.56 -15.58
N ALA A 77 -12.24 7.16 -15.51
CA ALA A 77 -11.10 8.08 -15.57
C ALA A 77 -11.03 8.82 -16.92
N ALA A 78 -11.20 8.10 -18.03
CA ALA A 78 -11.20 8.70 -19.37
C ALA A 78 -12.35 9.68 -19.57
N GLN A 79 -13.57 9.33 -19.17
CA GLN A 79 -14.73 10.22 -19.23
C GLN A 79 -14.54 11.48 -18.38
N THR A 80 -13.98 11.31 -17.18
CA THR A 80 -13.65 12.45 -16.32
C THR A 80 -12.56 13.32 -16.92
N ALA A 81 -11.53 12.72 -17.56
CA ALA A 81 -10.49 13.45 -18.26
C ALA A 81 -11.06 14.26 -19.45
N GLU A 82 -11.99 13.68 -20.20
CA GLU A 82 -12.68 14.37 -21.30
C GLU A 82 -13.45 15.60 -20.82
N PHE A 83 -14.09 15.52 -19.65
CA PHE A 83 -14.76 16.68 -19.05
C PHE A 83 -13.77 17.83 -18.78
N PHE A 84 -12.52 17.52 -18.43
CA PHE A 84 -11.46 18.51 -18.20
C PHE A 84 -10.67 18.88 -19.46
N ARG A 85 -10.97 18.30 -20.63
CA ARG A 85 -10.28 18.57 -21.90
C ARG A 85 -10.11 20.06 -22.19
N PRO A 86 -11.14 20.93 -22.07
CA PRO A 86 -10.99 22.35 -22.40
C PRO A 86 -9.92 23.05 -21.54
N ILE A 87 -9.75 22.61 -20.30
CA ILE A 87 -8.75 23.16 -19.38
C ILE A 87 -7.35 22.66 -19.77
N VAL A 88 -7.23 21.36 -20.11
CA VAL A 88 -5.94 20.78 -20.51
C VAL A 88 -5.43 21.38 -21.81
N GLU A 89 -6.32 21.65 -22.79
CA GLU A 89 -5.97 22.26 -24.07
C GLU A 89 -5.53 23.74 -23.94
N MET A 90 -5.90 24.41 -22.86
CA MET A 90 -5.43 25.77 -22.55
C MET A 90 -4.01 25.78 -21.94
N LEU A 91 -3.51 24.66 -21.45
CA LEU A 91 -2.19 24.53 -20.85
C LEU A 91 -1.14 24.14 -21.88
N PRO A 92 0.12 24.58 -21.73
CA PRO A 92 1.20 24.12 -22.59
C PRO A 92 1.32 22.58 -22.55
N SER A 93 1.53 21.94 -23.70
CA SER A 93 1.65 20.48 -23.82
C SER A 93 2.79 19.88 -22.98
N SER A 94 3.76 20.71 -22.59
CA SER A 94 4.83 20.33 -21.65
C SER A 94 4.37 20.20 -20.18
N MET A 95 3.23 20.82 -19.84
CA MET A 95 2.71 20.82 -18.46
C MET A 95 1.56 19.84 -18.25
N ALA A 96 0.72 19.64 -19.28
CA ALA A 96 -0.43 18.75 -19.18
C ALA A 96 -0.68 18.02 -20.51
N SER A 97 -0.97 16.73 -20.40
CA SER A 97 -1.43 15.92 -21.53
C SER A 97 -2.68 15.13 -21.13
N MET A 98 -3.56 14.87 -22.08
CA MET A 98 -4.76 14.06 -21.83
C MET A 98 -4.40 12.67 -21.31
N GLN A 99 -3.32 12.08 -21.81
CA GLN A 99 -2.83 10.78 -21.33
C GLN A 99 -2.35 10.85 -19.88
N GLY A 100 -1.60 11.90 -19.52
CA GLY A 100 -1.14 12.12 -18.14
C GLY A 100 -2.30 12.36 -17.17
N LEU A 101 -3.33 13.12 -17.61
CA LEU A 101 -4.53 13.34 -16.80
C LEU A 101 -5.32 12.04 -16.62
N THR A 102 -5.50 11.25 -17.67
CA THR A 102 -6.18 9.96 -17.60
C THR A 102 -5.44 9.00 -16.66
N LEU A 103 -4.12 8.94 -16.73
CA LEU A 103 -3.30 8.15 -15.81
C LEU A 103 -3.50 8.61 -14.36
N PHE A 104 -3.43 9.93 -14.12
CA PHE A 104 -3.63 10.49 -12.78
C PHE A 104 -5.00 10.12 -12.21
N LEU A 105 -6.06 10.30 -12.99
CA LEU A 105 -7.43 9.99 -12.56
C LEU A 105 -7.63 8.49 -12.33
N THR A 106 -7.03 7.63 -13.16
CA THR A 106 -7.07 6.18 -12.94
C THR A 106 -6.38 5.81 -11.64
N LEU A 107 -5.17 6.32 -11.40
CA LEU A 107 -4.45 6.10 -10.14
C LEU A 107 -5.26 6.62 -8.95
N PHE A 108 -5.87 7.79 -9.08
CA PHE A 108 -6.70 8.37 -8.02
C PHE A 108 -7.93 7.50 -7.70
N PHE A 109 -8.66 7.03 -8.72
CA PHE A 109 -9.81 6.15 -8.51
C PHE A 109 -9.41 4.79 -7.95
N VAL A 110 -8.29 4.22 -8.43
CA VAL A 110 -7.72 2.98 -7.87
C VAL A 110 -7.35 3.19 -6.40
N ALA A 111 -6.73 4.31 -6.05
CA ALA A 111 -6.40 4.63 -4.67
C ALA A 111 -7.65 4.68 -3.78
N LEU A 112 -8.72 5.34 -4.24
CA LEU A 112 -9.99 5.38 -3.52
C LEU A 112 -10.60 3.98 -3.32
N VAL A 113 -10.58 3.15 -4.35
CA VAL A 113 -11.04 1.76 -4.26
C VAL A 113 -10.20 0.97 -3.26
N CYS A 114 -8.87 1.11 -3.29
CA CYS A 114 -7.97 0.44 -2.34
C CYS A 114 -8.27 0.86 -0.89
N ILE A 115 -8.45 2.15 -0.64
CA ILE A 115 -8.79 2.65 0.70
C ILE A 115 -10.16 2.14 1.15
N ALA A 116 -11.16 2.22 0.28
CA ALA A 116 -12.52 1.79 0.61
C ALA A 116 -12.60 0.29 0.92
N MET A 117 -11.93 -0.53 0.10
CA MET A 117 -11.88 -1.99 0.32
C MET A 117 -10.98 -2.40 1.49
N GLY A 118 -10.00 -1.58 1.83
CA GLY A 118 -9.06 -1.85 2.93
C GLY A 118 -9.66 -1.70 4.33
N CYS A 119 -10.85 -1.14 4.43
CA CYS A 119 -11.53 -0.97 5.71
C CYS A 119 -11.91 -2.31 6.35
N GLY A 120 -11.07 -2.80 7.28
CA GLY A 120 -11.37 -3.96 8.10
C GLY A 120 -10.94 -5.32 7.51
N ILE A 121 -10.22 -5.34 6.40
CA ILE A 121 -9.66 -6.57 5.82
C ILE A 121 -8.17 -6.66 6.17
N PRO A 122 -7.65 -7.83 6.61
CA PRO A 122 -6.22 -8.00 6.85
C PRO A 122 -5.39 -7.66 5.61
N THR A 123 -4.29 -6.95 5.78
CA THR A 123 -3.49 -6.34 4.69
C THR A 123 -3.07 -7.32 3.61
N THR A 124 -2.63 -8.53 3.99
CA THR A 124 -2.22 -9.57 3.02
C THR A 124 -3.40 -10.01 2.17
N ALA A 125 -4.54 -10.25 2.81
CA ALA A 125 -5.77 -10.67 2.16
C ALA A 125 -6.27 -9.59 1.19
N LEU A 126 -6.30 -8.36 1.66
CA LEU A 126 -6.66 -7.18 0.87
C LEU A 126 -5.77 -7.04 -0.37
N TYR A 127 -4.45 -7.11 -0.20
CA TYR A 127 -3.51 -6.98 -1.32
C TYR A 127 -3.77 -8.02 -2.42
N ILE A 128 -4.01 -9.28 -2.06
CA ILE A 128 -4.27 -10.34 -3.04
C ILE A 128 -5.53 -10.04 -3.87
N VAL A 129 -6.60 -9.60 -3.21
CA VAL A 129 -7.85 -9.22 -3.88
C VAL A 129 -7.64 -8.00 -4.79
N LEU A 130 -7.02 -6.95 -4.25
CA LEU A 130 -6.80 -5.71 -4.99
C LEU A 130 -5.83 -5.90 -6.16
N ALA A 131 -4.81 -6.74 -6.01
CA ALA A 131 -3.90 -7.08 -7.11
C ALA A 131 -4.63 -7.74 -8.27
N ALA A 132 -5.62 -8.60 -8.00
CA ALA A 132 -6.41 -9.23 -9.03
C ALA A 132 -7.41 -8.27 -9.71
N ILE A 133 -7.91 -7.27 -8.98
CA ILE A 133 -8.97 -6.37 -9.45
C ILE A 133 -8.42 -5.06 -10.01
N ALA A 134 -7.46 -4.44 -9.34
CA ALA A 134 -7.02 -3.07 -9.61
C ALA A 134 -5.68 -2.98 -10.36
N ALA A 135 -4.77 -3.95 -10.21
CA ALA A 135 -3.49 -3.90 -10.91
C ALA A 135 -3.62 -3.86 -12.44
N PRO A 136 -4.52 -4.63 -13.07
CA PRO A 136 -4.67 -4.57 -14.52
C PRO A 136 -5.07 -3.18 -15.04
N ALA A 137 -5.87 -2.42 -14.28
CA ALA A 137 -6.27 -1.06 -14.68
C ALA A 137 -5.06 -0.12 -14.79
N VAL A 138 -4.13 -0.20 -13.85
CA VAL A 138 -2.92 0.62 -13.81
C VAL A 138 -1.91 0.18 -14.87
N GLN A 139 -1.75 -1.14 -15.04
CA GLN A 139 -0.83 -1.71 -16.04
C GLN A 139 -1.24 -1.42 -17.48
N GLN A 140 -2.55 -1.39 -17.79
CA GLN A 140 -3.06 -1.04 -19.12
C GLN A 140 -2.66 0.37 -19.57
N LEU A 141 -2.34 1.26 -18.64
CA LEU A 141 -1.88 2.61 -18.93
C LEU A 141 -0.34 2.72 -19.03
N GLY A 142 0.34 1.59 -19.12
CA GLY A 142 1.80 1.53 -19.33
C GLY A 142 2.63 1.59 -18.04
N VAL A 143 2.00 1.55 -16.87
CA VAL A 143 2.75 1.50 -15.59
C VAL A 143 3.37 0.12 -15.41
N PRO A 144 4.68 0.03 -15.08
CA PRO A 144 5.34 -1.26 -14.86
C PRO A 144 4.64 -2.10 -13.79
N PRO A 145 4.57 -3.43 -13.94
CA PRO A 145 3.87 -4.31 -13.01
C PRO A 145 4.28 -4.10 -11.55
N LEU A 146 5.57 -4.00 -11.27
CA LEU A 146 6.08 -3.78 -9.92
C LEU A 146 5.56 -2.46 -9.33
N ALA A 147 5.54 -1.37 -10.11
CA ALA A 147 5.03 -0.07 -9.69
C ALA A 147 3.52 -0.13 -9.41
N ALA A 148 2.75 -0.80 -10.28
CA ALA A 148 1.31 -1.00 -10.09
C ALA A 148 1.01 -1.79 -8.81
N HIS A 149 1.72 -2.88 -8.55
CA HIS A 149 1.56 -3.68 -7.35
C HIS A 149 1.97 -2.93 -6.08
N LEU A 150 3.06 -2.18 -6.10
CA LEU A 150 3.46 -1.32 -4.98
C LEU A 150 2.45 -0.20 -4.73
N PHE A 151 1.91 0.41 -5.78
CA PHE A 151 0.84 1.41 -5.67
C PHE A 151 -0.35 0.87 -4.86
N ILE A 152 -0.84 -0.29 -5.25
CA ILE A 152 -1.97 -0.96 -4.60
C ILE A 152 -1.65 -1.34 -3.15
N LEU A 153 -0.46 -1.88 -2.91
CA LEU A 153 -0.02 -2.26 -1.56
C LEU A 153 0.04 -1.04 -0.62
N TYR A 154 0.60 0.07 -1.08
CA TYR A 154 0.69 1.30 -0.28
C TYR A 154 -0.68 1.85 0.10
N TYR A 155 -1.63 1.89 -0.85
CA TYR A 155 -2.99 2.36 -0.56
C TYR A 155 -3.79 1.37 0.26
N GLY A 156 -3.56 0.08 0.10
CA GLY A 156 -4.12 -0.95 0.97
C GLY A 156 -3.68 -0.76 2.43
N ILE A 157 -2.39 -0.53 2.67
CA ILE A 157 -1.86 -0.24 4.01
C ILE A 157 -2.36 1.11 4.56
N LEU A 158 -2.57 2.10 3.69
CA LEU A 158 -3.10 3.39 4.11
C LEU A 158 -4.51 3.28 4.68
N ALA A 159 -5.29 2.31 4.24
CA ALA A 159 -6.63 2.04 4.74
C ALA A 159 -6.65 1.74 6.26
N ASP A 160 -5.62 1.09 6.79
CA ASP A 160 -5.48 0.82 8.24
C ASP A 160 -5.33 2.10 9.08
N LEU A 161 -4.98 3.21 8.46
CA LEU A 161 -4.88 4.54 9.07
C LEU A 161 -6.07 5.44 8.74
N THR A 162 -6.98 4.98 7.88
CA THR A 162 -8.08 5.82 7.36
C THR A 162 -9.34 5.68 8.23
N PRO A 163 -9.91 6.78 8.76
CA PRO A 163 -11.20 6.73 9.44
C PRO A 163 -12.31 6.20 8.50
N PRO A 164 -13.29 5.46 9.01
CA PRO A 164 -13.60 5.23 10.43
C PRO A 164 -12.89 4.03 11.08
N VAL A 165 -12.20 3.19 10.32
CA VAL A 165 -11.66 1.91 10.84
C VAL A 165 -10.38 2.10 11.63
N CYS A 166 -9.36 2.75 11.10
CA CYS A 166 -8.12 3.17 11.78
C CYS A 166 -7.57 2.17 12.82
N VAL A 167 -7.54 0.87 12.53
CA VAL A 167 -7.25 -0.18 13.52
C VAL A 167 -5.93 0.06 14.24
N ALA A 168 -4.88 0.40 13.48
CA ALA A 168 -3.55 0.66 14.04
C ALA A 168 -3.53 1.90 14.96
N ALA A 169 -4.21 2.98 14.53
CA ALA A 169 -4.28 4.21 15.31
C ALA A 169 -5.11 4.04 16.58
N TYR A 170 -6.18 3.25 16.54
CA TYR A 170 -7.02 2.98 17.71
C TYR A 170 -6.31 2.09 18.73
N ALA A 171 -5.55 1.12 18.27
CA ALA A 171 -4.69 0.31 19.15
C ALA A 171 -3.64 1.18 19.84
N ALA A 172 -2.97 2.07 19.11
CA ALA A 172 -2.00 3.02 19.68
C ALA A 172 -2.65 3.99 20.67
N ALA A 173 -3.87 4.46 20.37
CA ALA A 173 -4.64 5.31 21.28
C ALA A 173 -4.99 4.61 22.60
N GLY A 174 -5.31 3.31 22.55
CA GLY A 174 -5.55 2.48 23.73
C GLY A 174 -4.32 2.38 24.63
N ILE A 175 -3.13 2.22 24.03
CA ILE A 175 -1.85 2.16 24.78
C ILE A 175 -1.52 3.54 25.38
N ALA A 176 -1.73 4.63 24.62
CA ALA A 176 -1.42 6.00 25.04
C ALA A 176 -2.47 6.61 25.97
N GLY A 177 -3.61 5.98 26.20
CA GLY A 177 -4.74 6.55 26.95
C GLY A 177 -5.36 7.76 26.27
N SER A 178 -5.23 7.91 24.96
CA SER A 178 -5.70 9.04 24.18
C SER A 178 -7.07 8.76 23.52
N ASN A 179 -7.74 9.82 23.01
CA ASN A 179 -9.00 9.66 22.31
C ASN A 179 -8.78 8.95 20.94
N PRO A 180 -9.38 7.76 20.72
CA PRO A 180 -9.15 6.97 19.51
C PRO A 180 -9.45 7.70 18.20
N PHE A 181 -10.59 8.39 18.12
CA PHE A 181 -11.01 9.09 16.92
C PHE A 181 -10.08 10.25 16.56
N ARG A 182 -9.66 11.04 17.55
CA ARG A 182 -8.69 12.13 17.32
C ARG A 182 -7.33 11.59 16.92
N THR A 183 -6.89 10.51 17.55
CA THR A 183 -5.64 9.83 17.17
C THR A 183 -5.71 9.30 15.74
N GLY A 184 -6.82 8.66 15.35
CA GLY A 184 -7.05 8.21 13.98
C GLY A 184 -7.02 9.34 12.96
N LEU A 185 -7.68 10.46 13.25
CA LEU A 185 -7.68 11.61 12.35
C LEU A 185 -6.28 12.23 12.19
N THR A 186 -5.52 12.30 13.28
CA THR A 186 -4.13 12.78 13.25
C THR A 186 -3.23 11.81 12.47
N ALA A 187 -3.37 10.51 12.71
CA ALA A 187 -2.64 9.48 11.98
C ALA A 187 -2.94 9.52 10.47
N PHE A 188 -4.20 9.71 10.10
CA PHE A 188 -4.60 9.87 8.70
C PHE A 188 -3.98 11.12 8.05
N ARG A 189 -4.01 12.27 8.72
CA ARG A 189 -3.37 13.50 8.23
C ARG A 189 -1.87 13.28 7.97
N LEU A 190 -1.16 12.70 8.93
CA LEU A 190 0.26 12.35 8.76
C LEU A 190 0.48 11.33 7.63
N GLY A 191 -0.43 10.35 7.52
CA GLY A 191 -0.40 9.33 6.49
C GLY A 191 -0.61 9.87 5.07
N LEU A 192 -1.34 10.96 4.89
CA LEU A 192 -1.59 11.56 3.58
C LEU A 192 -0.30 12.05 2.89
N ALA A 193 0.69 12.53 3.64
CA ALA A 193 1.98 12.92 3.05
C ALA A 193 2.65 11.74 2.33
N LYS A 194 2.62 10.53 2.91
CA LYS A 194 3.18 9.33 2.27
C LYS A 194 2.34 8.83 1.09
N ALA A 195 1.06 9.23 0.99
CA ALA A 195 0.19 8.81 -0.10
C ALA A 195 0.66 9.31 -1.48
N THR A 196 1.54 10.29 -1.53
CA THR A 196 2.17 10.77 -2.78
C THR A 196 3.24 9.81 -3.32
N VAL A 197 3.89 9.02 -2.46
CA VAL A 197 4.99 8.11 -2.85
C VAL A 197 4.56 7.09 -3.93
N PRO A 198 3.40 6.42 -3.84
CA PRO A 198 2.95 5.52 -4.90
C PRO A 198 2.75 6.19 -6.26
N PHE A 199 2.33 7.45 -6.29
CA PHE A 199 2.26 8.21 -7.53
C PHE A 199 3.66 8.40 -8.14
N VAL A 200 4.67 8.64 -7.31
CA VAL A 200 6.06 8.74 -7.80
C VAL A 200 6.50 7.42 -8.42
N PHE A 201 6.18 6.26 -7.85
CA PHE A 201 6.47 4.97 -8.48
C PHE A 201 5.81 4.80 -9.84
N ALA A 202 4.57 5.27 -9.98
CA ALA A 202 3.84 5.15 -11.24
C ALA A 202 4.36 6.09 -12.34
N TYR A 203 4.72 7.32 -11.98
CA TYR A 203 5.21 8.32 -12.94
C TYR A 203 6.71 8.26 -13.18
N SER A 204 7.49 7.83 -12.20
CA SER A 204 8.94 7.76 -12.24
C SER A 204 9.42 6.45 -11.61
N PRO A 205 9.30 5.34 -12.33
CA PRO A 205 9.68 4.02 -11.83
C PRO A 205 11.19 3.87 -11.55
N ALA A 206 11.99 4.91 -11.82
CA ALA A 206 13.41 4.95 -11.47
C ALA A 206 13.71 4.73 -9.97
N MET A 207 12.73 5.03 -9.07
CA MET A 207 12.84 4.65 -7.64
C MET A 207 12.84 3.14 -7.41
N LEU A 208 12.41 2.35 -8.40
CA LEU A 208 12.38 0.90 -8.33
C LEU A 208 13.63 0.37 -9.03
N ILE A 209 14.59 -0.10 -8.26
CA ILE A 209 15.92 -0.54 -8.74
C ILE A 209 15.82 -1.63 -9.82
N MET A 210 14.71 -2.35 -9.90
CA MET A 210 14.50 -3.49 -10.82
C MET A 210 13.75 -3.10 -12.10
N VAL A 211 13.92 -1.87 -12.59
CA VAL A 211 13.26 -1.38 -13.81
C VAL A 211 14.26 -1.30 -14.95
N ASP A 212 13.80 -1.62 -16.17
CA ASP A 212 14.61 -1.51 -17.37
C ASP A 212 15.11 -0.06 -17.56
N GLY A 213 16.40 0.10 -17.86
CA GLY A 213 17.01 1.42 -18.01
C GLY A 213 17.35 2.12 -16.69
N PHE A 214 17.46 1.38 -15.57
CA PHE A 214 17.86 1.94 -14.28
C PHE A 214 19.19 2.69 -14.35
N THR A 215 19.20 3.93 -13.84
CA THR A 215 20.40 4.71 -13.59
C THR A 215 20.45 5.20 -12.15
N TRP A 216 21.65 5.21 -11.55
CA TRP A 216 21.82 5.74 -10.19
C TRP A 216 21.51 7.24 -10.09
N GLY A 217 21.72 7.99 -11.18
CA GLY A 217 21.40 9.42 -11.25
C GLY A 217 19.90 9.69 -11.11
N ASP A 218 19.09 9.00 -11.90
CA ASP A 218 17.63 9.14 -11.87
C ASP A 218 17.05 8.64 -10.55
N PHE A 219 17.60 7.54 -10.02
CA PHE A 219 17.21 7.02 -8.70
C PHE A 219 17.42 8.05 -7.60
N LEU A 220 18.62 8.63 -7.50
CA LEU A 220 18.95 9.61 -6.47
C LEU A 220 18.12 10.89 -6.62
N PHE A 221 18.01 11.39 -7.86
CA PHE A 221 17.21 12.60 -8.13
C PHE A 221 15.75 12.39 -7.74
N THR A 222 15.12 11.30 -8.17
CA THR A 222 13.72 10.99 -7.88
C THR A 222 13.51 10.75 -6.38
N THR A 223 14.41 10.03 -5.73
CA THR A 223 14.31 9.72 -4.30
C THR A 223 14.43 10.99 -3.45
N ILE A 224 15.43 11.85 -3.73
CA ILE A 224 15.62 13.10 -3.00
C ILE A 224 14.42 14.04 -3.23
N SER A 225 13.98 14.18 -4.48
CA SER A 225 12.81 15.02 -4.81
C SER A 225 11.54 14.52 -4.12
N CYS A 226 11.32 13.20 -4.10
CA CYS A 226 10.21 12.58 -3.38
C CYS A 226 10.30 12.84 -1.86
N ALA A 227 11.48 12.66 -1.26
CA ALA A 227 11.71 12.90 0.17
C ALA A 227 11.41 14.37 0.54
N ILE A 228 11.90 15.31 -0.25
CA ILE A 228 11.61 16.75 -0.05
C ILE A 228 10.11 17.01 -0.18
N GLY A 229 9.46 16.48 -1.21
CA GLY A 229 8.02 16.61 -1.42
C GLY A 229 7.20 16.08 -0.24
N VAL A 230 7.53 14.89 0.27
CA VAL A 230 6.86 14.30 1.44
C VAL A 230 7.08 15.13 2.69
N LEU A 231 8.30 15.67 2.91
CA LEU A 231 8.60 16.55 4.02
C LEU A 231 7.79 17.84 3.96
N VAL A 232 7.76 18.50 2.82
CA VAL A 232 7.00 19.76 2.63
C VAL A 232 5.51 19.53 2.84
N LEU A 233 4.95 18.45 2.29
CA LEU A 233 3.55 18.09 2.51
C LEU A 233 3.29 17.75 3.98
N GLY A 234 4.20 17.01 4.62
CA GLY A 234 4.08 16.67 6.04
C GLY A 234 4.06 17.91 6.94
N ILE A 235 4.96 18.87 6.70
CA ILE A 235 5.00 20.16 7.41
C ILE A 235 3.70 20.93 7.18
N GLY A 236 3.25 21.05 5.92
CA GLY A 236 2.02 21.74 5.58
C GLY A 236 0.76 21.14 6.23
N MET A 237 0.72 19.80 6.36
CA MET A 237 -0.43 19.09 6.96
C MET A 237 -0.43 19.10 8.48
N THR A 238 0.73 19.19 9.10
CA THR A 238 0.86 19.23 10.56
C THR A 238 0.75 20.64 11.13
N GLY A 239 0.94 21.66 10.30
CA GLY A 239 0.95 23.06 10.73
C GLY A 239 2.19 23.46 11.54
N TYR A 240 3.24 22.62 11.52
CA TYR A 240 4.56 22.99 12.06
C TYR A 240 5.41 23.52 10.91
N ALA A 241 5.70 24.81 10.95
CA ALA A 241 6.71 25.46 10.12
C ALA A 241 7.94 25.77 11.00
#